data_319d2874a3df38dd3af6fe5134254f39
#
_entry.id   319d2874a3df38dd3af6fe5134254f39
#
_cell.length_a   1.000
_cell.length_b   1.000
_cell.length_c   1.000
_cell.angle_alpha   90.00
_cell.angle_beta   90.00
_cell.angle_gamma   90.00
#
_symmetry.space_group_name_H-M   'P 1'
#
loop_
_entity.id
_entity.type
_entity.pdbx_description
1 polymer ?
#
loop_
_entity_poly.entity_id
_entity_poly.type
_entity_poly.pdbx_seq_one_letter_code
_entity_poly.pdbx_strand_id
1 'polypeptide(L)' 'PTLLLHTQGDKTVPVQNSLMYFDALTRAGVPAELYVFEQGGHGIGMRDGLGNASAWPRRAEDWLRQRGLLNKDAAR' A
#
# COMPACT_ATOMS: atom_id res chain seq x y z
N PRO A 1 5.45 12.22 0.71
CA PRO A 1 4.34 11.30 0.99
C PRO A 1 4.69 9.87 0.64
N THR A 2 4.20 8.94 1.42
CA THR A 2 4.55 7.54 1.26
C THR A 2 3.29 6.68 1.36
N LEU A 3 3.20 5.69 0.49
CA LEU A 3 2.16 4.67 0.54
C LEU A 3 2.83 3.32 0.79
N LEU A 4 2.35 2.61 1.79
CA LEU A 4 2.85 1.29 2.14
C LEU A 4 1.74 0.27 1.98
N LEU A 5 2.07 -0.85 1.34
CA LEU A 5 1.13 -1.95 1.13
C LEU A 5 1.82 -3.24 1.57
N HIS A 6 1.17 -3.99 2.42
CA HIS A 6 1.77 -5.20 2.98
C HIS A 6 0.67 -6.22 3.27
N THR A 7 1.03 -7.49 3.31
CA THR A 7 0.08 -8.52 3.72
C THR A 7 0.47 -9.06 5.09
N GLN A 8 -0.53 -9.34 5.90
CA GLN A 8 -0.30 -9.88 7.23
C GLN A 8 0.30 -11.28 7.15
N GLY A 9 -0.05 -12.03 6.10
CA GLY A 9 0.44 -13.38 5.93
C GLY A 9 1.81 -13.49 5.27
N ASP A 10 2.50 -12.37 5.06
CA ASP A 10 3.82 -12.40 4.45
C ASP A 10 4.81 -13.07 5.39
N LYS A 11 5.33 -14.22 4.99
CA LYS A 11 6.25 -14.99 5.81
C LYS A 11 7.71 -14.68 5.51
N THR A 12 7.97 -13.94 4.45
CA THR A 12 9.33 -13.57 4.06
C THR A 12 9.74 -12.26 4.71
N VAL A 13 8.85 -11.27 4.64
CA VAL A 13 9.09 -9.96 5.27
C VAL A 13 7.93 -9.71 6.22
N PRO A 14 8.16 -9.75 7.53
CA PRO A 14 7.08 -9.57 8.50
C PRO A 14 6.40 -8.21 8.34
N VAL A 15 5.09 -8.19 8.52
CA VAL A 15 4.32 -6.96 8.38
C VAL A 15 4.77 -5.90 9.38
N GLN A 16 5.38 -6.32 10.48
CA GLN A 16 5.90 -5.40 11.47
C GLN A 16 6.90 -4.41 10.88
N ASN A 17 7.59 -4.80 9.80
CA ASN A 17 8.52 -3.88 9.14
C ASN A 17 7.79 -2.66 8.59
N SER A 18 6.64 -2.86 7.95
CA SER A 18 5.84 -1.74 7.44
C SER A 18 5.22 -0.94 8.56
N LEU A 19 4.80 -1.61 9.63
CA LEU A 19 4.23 -0.91 10.78
C LEU A 19 5.26 0.03 11.42
N MET A 20 6.49 -0.45 11.57
CA MET A 20 7.57 0.36 12.13
C MET A 20 7.93 1.52 11.22
N TYR A 21 7.95 1.27 9.91
CA TYR A 21 8.26 2.31 8.95
C TYR A 21 7.16 3.39 8.94
N PHE A 22 5.91 2.96 8.99
CA PHE A 22 4.79 3.90 9.05
C PHE A 22 4.88 4.77 10.31
N ASP A 23 5.22 4.15 11.44
CA ASP A 23 5.37 4.90 12.67
C ASP A 23 6.48 5.93 12.56
N ALA A 24 7.61 5.55 11.97
CA ALA A 24 8.73 6.47 11.78
C ALA A 24 8.33 7.65 10.87
N LEU A 25 7.58 7.37 9.80
CA LEU A 25 7.10 8.43 8.92
C LEU A 25 6.19 9.39 9.67
N THR A 26 5.31 8.86 10.49
CA THR A 26 4.39 9.67 11.26
C THR A 26 5.15 10.60 12.22
N ARG A 27 6.16 10.06 12.89
CA ARG A 27 6.98 10.85 13.80
C ARG A 27 7.76 11.93 13.09
N ALA A 28 8.13 11.68 11.85
CA ALA A 28 8.87 12.65 11.05
C ALA A 28 7.95 13.68 10.39
N GLY A 29 6.65 13.56 10.58
CA GLY A 29 5.72 14.49 9.96
C GLY A 29 5.50 14.27 8.48
N VAL A 30 5.82 13.08 7.97
CA VAL A 30 5.66 12.75 6.57
C VAL A 30 4.28 12.16 6.35
N PRO A 31 3.47 12.72 5.47
CA PRO A 31 2.15 12.13 5.16
C PRO A 31 2.33 10.72 4.62
N ALA A 32 1.61 9.77 5.20
CA ALA A 32 1.75 8.37 4.84
C ALA A 32 0.44 7.63 5.01
N GLU A 33 0.25 6.59 4.21
CA GLU A 33 -0.85 5.66 4.37
C GLU A 33 -0.31 4.25 4.36
N LEU A 34 -0.96 3.37 5.12
CA LEU A 34 -0.57 1.97 5.19
C LEU A 34 -1.81 1.12 5.05
N TYR A 35 -1.78 0.18 4.10
CA TYR A 35 -2.82 -0.83 3.95
C TYR A 35 -2.21 -2.18 4.25
N VAL A 36 -2.83 -2.90 5.19
CA VAL A 36 -2.42 -4.25 5.53
C VAL A 36 -3.54 -5.19 5.14
N PHE A 37 -3.25 -6.13 4.26
CA PHE A 37 -4.22 -7.13 3.82
C PHE A 37 -3.92 -8.43 4.54
N GLU A 38 -4.96 -9.11 4.96
CA GLU A 38 -4.78 -10.39 5.65
C GLU A 38 -4.19 -11.44 4.73
N GLN A 39 -4.61 -11.47 3.49
CA GLN A 39 -4.28 -12.51 2.52
C GLN A 39 -3.29 -12.00 1.48
N GLY A 40 -2.65 -12.92 0.77
CA GLY A 40 -1.81 -12.57 -0.37
C GLY A 40 -0.35 -13.00 -0.26
N GLY A 41 0.19 -13.07 0.93
CA GLY A 41 1.58 -13.47 1.12
C GLY A 41 2.57 -12.44 0.63
N HIS A 42 3.78 -12.90 0.30
CA HIS A 42 4.87 -12.04 -0.15
C HIS A 42 4.83 -11.89 -1.67
N GLY A 43 5.21 -10.70 -2.16
CA GLY A 43 5.35 -10.50 -3.59
C GLY A 43 4.03 -10.53 -4.32
N ILE A 44 3.05 -9.77 -3.83
CA ILE A 44 1.71 -9.87 -4.38
C ILE A 44 1.61 -9.43 -5.84
N GLY A 45 2.24 -8.32 -6.22
CA GLY A 45 2.17 -7.88 -7.61
C GLY A 45 0.75 -7.79 -8.13
N MET A 46 0.58 -8.05 -9.41
CA MET A 46 -0.72 -7.99 -10.09
C MET A 46 -1.30 -9.37 -10.38
N ARG A 47 -0.78 -10.40 -9.74
CA ARG A 47 -1.25 -11.76 -10.04
C ARG A 47 -2.61 -12.03 -9.42
N ASP A 48 -3.26 -13.07 -9.91
CA ASP A 48 -4.55 -13.50 -9.41
C ASP A 48 -4.38 -14.34 -8.14
N GLY A 49 -5.48 -14.55 -7.44
CA GLY A 49 -5.49 -15.47 -6.31
C GLY A 49 -4.94 -14.91 -5.03
N LEU A 50 -4.91 -13.59 -4.90
CA LEU A 50 -4.33 -12.95 -3.71
C LEU A 50 -5.36 -12.69 -2.61
N GLY A 51 -6.59 -13.15 -2.78
CA GLY A 51 -7.62 -12.84 -1.80
C GLY A 51 -7.88 -11.35 -1.72
N ASN A 52 -8.03 -10.83 -0.50
CA ASN A 52 -8.36 -9.40 -0.36
C ASN A 52 -7.19 -8.49 -0.75
N ALA A 53 -5.97 -9.02 -0.85
CA ALA A 53 -4.85 -8.21 -1.31
C ALA A 53 -4.98 -7.83 -2.78
N SER A 54 -5.88 -8.47 -3.52
CA SER A 54 -6.12 -8.10 -4.92
C SER A 54 -6.65 -6.68 -5.06
N ALA A 55 -7.06 -6.07 -3.97
CA ALA A 55 -7.54 -4.69 -4.00
C ALA A 55 -6.40 -3.67 -4.00
N TRP A 56 -5.15 -4.10 -3.87
CA TRP A 56 -4.05 -3.14 -3.70
C TRP A 56 -3.90 -2.16 -4.87
N PRO A 57 -4.09 -2.55 -6.15
CA PRO A 57 -3.92 -1.56 -7.21
C PRO A 57 -4.92 -0.43 -7.12
N ARG A 58 -6.16 -0.74 -6.72
CA ARG A 58 -7.17 0.29 -6.56
C ARG A 58 -6.81 1.22 -5.41
N ARG A 59 -6.29 0.69 -4.31
CA ARG A 59 -5.87 1.51 -3.19
C ARG A 59 -4.74 2.45 -3.59
N ALA A 60 -3.80 1.94 -4.37
CA ALA A 60 -2.70 2.76 -4.85
C ALA A 60 -3.20 3.85 -5.79
N GLU A 61 -4.14 3.51 -6.67
CA GLU A 61 -4.72 4.48 -7.58
C GLU A 61 -5.45 5.59 -6.82
N ASP A 62 -6.24 5.22 -5.82
CA ASP A 62 -6.97 6.19 -5.00
C ASP A 62 -5.99 7.13 -4.30
N TRP A 63 -4.91 6.59 -3.76
CA TRP A 63 -3.91 7.40 -3.08
C TRP A 63 -3.26 8.40 -4.03
N LEU A 64 -2.89 7.92 -5.22
CA LEU A 64 -2.29 8.80 -6.23
C LEU A 64 -3.27 9.90 -6.63
N ARG A 65 -4.54 9.56 -6.77
CA ARG A 65 -5.55 10.53 -7.17
C ARG A 65 -5.74 11.59 -6.10
N GLN A 66 -5.73 11.19 -4.84
CA GLN A 66 -5.85 12.15 -3.74
C GLN A 66 -4.70 13.14 -3.71
N ARG A 67 -3.54 12.72 -4.19
CA ARG A 67 -2.35 13.55 -4.23
C ARG A 67 -2.26 14.39 -5.50
N GLY A 68 -3.22 14.24 -6.42
CA GLY A 68 -3.18 14.96 -7.68
C GLY A 68 -2.14 14.42 -8.65
N LEU A 69 -1.62 13.24 -8.40
CA LEU A 69 -0.59 12.66 -9.25
C LEU A 69 -1.17 11.80 -10.36
N LEU A 70 -2.42 11.41 -10.22
CA LEU A 70 -3.10 10.64 -11.23
C LEU A 70 -4.32 11.42 -11.63
N ASN A 71 -4.09 12.41 -12.46
CA ASN A 71 -5.14 13.37 -12.82
C ASN A 71 -5.69 13.02 -14.16
N LYS A 72 -6.78 12.31 -14.17
CA LYS A 72 -7.35 11.93 -15.42
C LYS A 72 -8.02 13.06 -16.15
N ASP A 73 -8.33 14.12 -15.47
CA ASP A 73 -8.82 15.27 -16.18
C ASP A 73 -7.73 15.88 -16.98
N ALA A 74 -6.56 15.83 -16.47
CA ALA A 74 -5.43 16.25 -17.25
C ALA A 74 -5.11 15.21 -18.26
N ALA A 75 -5.40 14.02 -17.93
CA ALA A 75 -5.17 12.99 -18.88
C ALA A 75 -6.21 13.09 -19.90
N ARG A 76 -6.82 13.76 -19.45
CA ARG A 76 -7.70 13.90 -20.24
C ARG A 76 -7.53 14.89 -20.81
#